data_ad8b42504540b4ffa3af3b867827f6b5
#
_entry.id   ad8b42504540b4ffa3af3b867827f6b5
#
_cell.length_a   1.000
_cell.length_b   1.000
_cell.length_c   1.000
_cell.angle_alpha   90.00
_cell.angle_beta   90.00
_cell.angle_gamma   90.00
#
_symmetry.space_group_name_H-M   'P 1'
#
loop_
_entity.id
_entity.type
_entity.pdbx_description
1 polymer ?
#
loop_
_entity_poly.entity_id
_entity_poly.type
_entity_poly.pdbx_seq_one_letter_code
_entity_poly.pdbx_strand_id
1 'polypeptide(L)'
;MQNRIYIFVRLLLITLIFISCNSQKEKSKKKDTINIATLKGPSAVSMIKLIDNNQKINGLKTNFIIKNEPLQVRKMLINEDVDFAVLPTTMAAIMYNKGINYKLAAIPLWGTLYLCGKDSTIHKWADLKGKKINLMAKGMTPDVLFKYLLEKNNININKDVELDYSFPTHIELANAIAAEKANVGVISEPFVSIITNKNKNINIIFDLDKEWKIATNNNIPLAQTALIVNSNFAHNNPEITNIFLQKYKETSEWVNTNNGLAAKLIVKHNILPDTSIAKTSIKHSNIKFEYAYDMKDAINNYLNIFYLMNDKIIGGKMPDEGFYYKK
;
A
#
# COMPACT_ATOMS: atom_id res chain seq x y z
N MET A 1 76.62 10.47 -9.42
CA MET A 1 75.77 11.36 -8.56
C MET A 1 74.41 11.67 -9.20
N GLN A 2 74.31 11.93 -10.51
CA GLN A 2 73.06 12.26 -11.19
C GLN A 2 71.95 11.19 -11.10
N ASN A 3 72.30 9.90 -11.21
CA ASN A 3 71.29 8.82 -11.18
C ASN A 3 70.60 8.63 -9.81
N ARG A 4 71.22 9.02 -8.70
CA ARG A 4 70.61 8.94 -7.36
C ARG A 4 69.60 10.04 -7.12
N ILE A 5 69.79 11.21 -7.71
CA ILE A 5 68.83 12.34 -7.61
C ILE A 5 67.56 12.05 -8.37
N TYR A 6 67.63 11.40 -9.56
CA TYR A 6 66.42 11.00 -10.32
C TYR A 6 65.57 9.96 -9.59
N ILE A 7 66.17 9.04 -8.88
CA ILE A 7 65.45 8.04 -8.08
C ILE A 7 64.75 8.69 -6.89
N PHE A 8 65.38 9.65 -6.20
CA PHE A 8 64.79 10.37 -5.09
C PHE A 8 63.62 11.28 -5.52
N VAL A 9 63.75 11.95 -6.69
CA VAL A 9 62.65 12.80 -7.25
C VAL A 9 61.50 11.94 -7.70
N ARG A 10 61.71 10.75 -8.29
CA ARG A 10 60.64 9.79 -8.69
C ARG A 10 59.94 9.21 -7.43
N LEU A 11 60.66 8.88 -6.35
CA LEU A 11 60.04 8.42 -5.13
C LEU A 11 59.25 9.52 -4.44
N LEU A 12 59.68 10.78 -4.46
CA LEU A 12 58.92 11.91 -3.90
C LEU A 12 57.67 12.24 -4.69
N LEU A 13 57.66 12.06 -6.03
CA LEU A 13 56.47 12.23 -6.86
C LEU A 13 55.45 11.12 -6.67
N ILE A 14 55.87 9.91 -6.35
CA ILE A 14 54.95 8.78 -6.08
C ILE A 14 54.29 8.92 -4.69
N THR A 15 54.95 9.51 -3.71
CA THR A 15 54.34 9.76 -2.39
C THR A 15 53.34 10.90 -2.41
N LEU A 16 53.42 11.86 -3.32
CA LEU A 16 52.45 12.95 -3.48
C LEU A 16 51.11 12.50 -4.09
N ILE A 17 51.08 11.39 -4.84
CA ILE A 17 49.86 10.85 -5.42
C ILE A 17 48.99 10.14 -4.37
N PHE A 18 49.53 9.64 -3.27
CA PHE A 18 48.77 8.96 -2.21
C PHE A 18 48.10 9.89 -1.18
N ILE A 19 48.40 11.19 -1.19
CA ILE A 19 47.76 12.16 -0.26
C ILE A 19 46.52 12.79 -0.83
N SER A 20 46.16 12.56 -2.14
CA SER A 20 44.98 13.12 -2.78
C SER A 20 43.71 12.27 -2.72
N CYS A 21 43.72 11.17 -1.92
CA CYS A 21 42.45 10.52 -1.54
C CYS A 21 41.91 11.15 -0.25
N ASN A 22 41.70 12.46 -0.30
CA ASN A 22 40.80 13.13 0.60
C ASN A 22 39.37 12.67 0.19
N SER A 23 38.83 11.65 0.85
CA SER A 23 37.43 11.33 0.73
C SER A 23 36.66 12.59 1.12
N GLN A 24 36.27 13.39 0.12
CA GLN A 24 35.15 14.29 0.31
C GLN A 24 34.00 13.41 0.76
N LYS A 25 33.77 13.34 2.07
CA LYS A 25 32.46 13.04 2.60
C LYS A 25 31.54 14.02 1.84
N GLU A 26 30.83 13.51 0.83
CA GLU A 26 29.72 14.27 0.28
C GLU A 26 28.92 14.76 1.48
N LYS A 27 28.95 16.06 1.73
CA LYS A 27 28.03 16.69 2.67
C LYS A 27 26.67 16.34 2.13
N SER A 28 26.03 15.33 2.70
CA SER A 28 24.65 14.98 2.36
C SER A 28 23.89 16.30 2.42
N LYS A 29 23.36 16.74 1.29
CA LYS A 29 22.53 17.94 1.24
C LYS A 29 21.47 17.75 2.31
N LYS A 30 21.47 18.61 3.32
CA LYS A 30 20.51 18.56 4.41
C LYS A 30 19.15 18.55 3.78
N LYS A 31 18.43 17.46 3.93
CA LYS A 31 17.12 17.27 3.32
C LYS A 31 16.15 18.22 4.02
N ASP A 32 15.46 19.07 3.25
CA ASP A 32 14.53 20.08 3.79
C ASP A 32 13.07 19.61 3.72
N THR A 33 12.83 18.48 3.07
CA THR A 33 11.48 17.98 2.78
C THR A 33 11.40 16.47 2.93
N ILE A 34 10.32 15.99 3.54
CA ILE A 34 9.93 14.59 3.61
C ILE A 34 8.96 14.33 2.47
N ASN A 35 9.31 13.43 1.54
CA ASN A 35 8.45 13.04 0.43
C ASN A 35 7.65 11.78 0.81
N ILE A 36 6.32 11.86 0.72
CA ILE A 36 5.39 10.78 1.09
C ILE A 36 4.53 10.44 -0.12
N ALA A 37 4.69 9.25 -0.71
CA ALA A 37 3.78 8.77 -1.73
C ALA A 37 2.60 8.04 -1.10
N THR A 38 1.40 8.30 -1.58
CA THR A 38 0.18 7.62 -1.14
C THR A 38 -0.76 7.38 -2.31
N LEU A 39 -1.71 6.46 -2.13
CA LEU A 39 -2.72 6.15 -3.14
C LEU A 39 -3.99 6.98 -2.92
N LYS A 40 -4.59 7.43 -4.01
CA LYS A 40 -5.89 8.10 -4.01
C LYS A 40 -6.96 7.12 -3.50
N GLY A 41 -7.71 7.52 -2.48
CA GLY A 41 -8.70 6.67 -1.81
C GLY A 41 -8.34 6.43 -0.34
N PRO A 42 -8.61 5.25 0.25
CA PRO A 42 -8.46 4.98 1.68
C PRO A 42 -7.09 5.36 2.26
N SER A 43 -6.02 5.16 1.50
CA SER A 43 -4.65 5.52 1.93
C SER A 43 -4.48 7.02 2.13
N ALA A 44 -4.92 7.86 1.17
CA ALA A 44 -4.89 9.32 1.32
C ALA A 44 -5.94 9.80 2.34
N VAL A 45 -7.10 9.14 2.42
CA VAL A 45 -8.14 9.41 3.41
C VAL A 45 -7.60 9.25 4.84
N SER A 46 -6.88 8.16 5.12
CA SER A 46 -6.29 7.92 6.45
C SER A 46 -5.22 8.94 6.86
N MET A 47 -4.66 9.69 5.90
CA MET A 47 -3.66 10.75 6.10
C MET A 47 -4.24 12.17 5.97
N ILE A 48 -5.55 12.34 5.75
CA ILE A 48 -6.12 13.60 5.27
C ILE A 48 -5.79 14.82 6.12
N LYS A 49 -5.73 14.67 7.45
CA LYS A 49 -5.37 15.76 8.36
C LYS A 49 -3.89 16.14 8.24
N LEU A 50 -3.00 15.19 7.96
CA LEU A 50 -1.58 15.46 7.68
C LEU A 50 -1.43 16.20 6.34
N ILE A 51 -2.18 15.79 5.32
CA ILE A 51 -2.21 16.41 4.00
C ILE A 51 -2.72 17.85 4.11
N ASP A 52 -3.81 18.09 4.85
CA ASP A 52 -4.41 19.41 4.99
C ASP A 52 -3.53 20.39 5.78
N ASN A 53 -2.96 19.92 6.87
CA ASN A 53 -2.15 20.78 7.74
C ASN A 53 -0.81 21.17 7.12
N ASN A 54 -0.30 20.41 6.15
CA ASN A 54 1.02 20.61 5.50
C ASN A 54 2.13 20.97 6.51
N GLN A 55 2.09 20.31 7.69
CA GLN A 55 2.92 20.67 8.85
C GLN A 55 4.37 20.26 8.62
N LYS A 56 5.26 21.09 9.13
CA LYS A 56 6.66 20.70 9.32
C LYS A 56 6.75 19.61 10.40
N ILE A 57 7.54 18.59 10.14
CA ILE A 57 7.92 17.56 11.10
C ILE A 57 9.37 17.80 11.48
N ASN A 58 9.62 18.21 12.71
CA ASN A 58 10.94 18.57 13.22
C ASN A 58 11.73 19.51 12.28
N GLY A 59 11.04 20.56 11.77
CA GLY A 59 11.61 21.57 10.87
C GLY A 59 11.57 21.21 9.38
N LEU A 60 11.38 19.94 9.00
CA LEU A 60 11.25 19.52 7.60
C LEU A 60 9.82 19.69 7.08
N LYS A 61 9.69 20.21 5.86
CA LYS A 61 8.40 20.28 5.16
C LYS A 61 7.92 18.88 4.79
N THR A 62 6.60 18.65 4.75
CA THR A 62 6.03 17.42 4.18
C THR A 62 5.53 17.68 2.77
N ASN A 63 5.78 16.74 1.86
CA ASN A 63 5.30 16.77 0.48
C ASN A 63 4.55 15.47 0.20
N PHE A 64 3.22 15.55 0.11
CA PHE A 64 2.37 14.40 -0.17
C PHE A 64 2.13 14.25 -1.68
N ILE A 65 2.52 13.11 -2.23
CA ILE A 65 2.43 12.77 -3.64
C ILE A 65 1.35 11.70 -3.81
N ILE A 66 0.15 12.11 -4.24
CA ILE A 66 -1.00 11.23 -4.39
C ILE A 66 -0.99 10.62 -5.78
N LYS A 67 -1.01 9.28 -5.87
CA LYS A 67 -1.04 8.52 -7.12
C LYS A 67 -2.34 7.71 -7.23
N ASN A 68 -2.77 7.44 -8.47
CA ASN A 68 -3.98 6.67 -8.72
C ASN A 68 -3.75 5.16 -8.65
N GLU A 69 -2.55 4.70 -9.02
CA GLU A 69 -2.25 3.27 -9.18
C GLU A 69 -0.99 2.85 -8.41
N PRO A 70 -0.97 1.65 -7.79
CA PRO A 70 0.18 1.14 -7.05
C PRO A 70 1.47 1.07 -7.87
N LEU A 71 1.39 0.80 -9.18
CA LEU A 71 2.56 0.75 -10.06
C LEU A 71 3.27 2.10 -10.18
N GLN A 72 2.54 3.22 -10.04
CA GLN A 72 3.14 4.56 -10.02
C GLN A 72 3.97 4.78 -8.75
N VAL A 73 3.45 4.34 -7.59
CA VAL A 73 4.19 4.38 -6.32
C VAL A 73 5.41 3.47 -6.39
N ARG A 74 5.27 2.25 -6.94
CA ARG A 74 6.38 1.31 -7.14
C ARG A 74 7.53 1.94 -7.95
N LYS A 75 7.24 2.68 -9.02
CA LYS A 75 8.27 3.38 -9.81
C LYS A 75 9.05 4.37 -8.94
N MET A 76 8.36 5.12 -8.08
CA MET A 76 9.00 6.09 -7.17
C MET A 76 9.90 5.41 -6.14
N LEU A 77 9.54 4.20 -5.67
CA LEU A 77 10.37 3.40 -4.76
C LEU A 77 11.66 2.92 -5.43
N ILE A 78 11.56 2.45 -6.68
CA ILE A 78 12.72 1.99 -7.45
C ILE A 78 13.72 3.13 -7.69
N ASN A 79 13.21 4.34 -7.90
CA ASN A 79 14.02 5.54 -8.09
C ASN A 79 14.48 6.20 -6.78
N GLU A 80 14.04 5.70 -5.62
CA GLU A 80 14.25 6.31 -4.29
C GLU A 80 13.76 7.77 -4.20
N ASP A 81 12.68 8.12 -4.93
CA ASP A 81 12.12 9.48 -5.00
C ASP A 81 11.40 9.89 -3.70
N VAL A 82 11.07 8.93 -2.83
CA VAL A 82 10.24 9.14 -1.63
C VAL A 82 10.84 8.53 -0.37
N ASP A 83 10.54 9.15 0.78
CA ASP A 83 10.97 8.66 2.10
C ASP A 83 10.00 7.67 2.70
N PHE A 84 8.71 7.91 2.47
CA PHE A 84 7.63 7.03 2.87
C PHE A 84 6.72 6.73 1.69
N ALA A 85 6.16 5.54 1.68
CA ALA A 85 5.16 5.18 0.68
C ALA A 85 4.08 4.26 1.24
N VAL A 86 2.85 4.46 0.75
CA VAL A 86 1.71 3.58 1.04
C VAL A 86 1.35 2.79 -0.22
N LEU A 87 1.31 1.45 -0.09
CA LEU A 87 1.06 0.52 -1.20
C LEU A 87 0.53 -0.82 -0.65
N PRO A 88 0.04 -1.74 -1.51
CA PRO A 88 -0.36 -3.08 -1.06
C PRO A 88 0.78 -3.81 -0.33
N THR A 89 0.47 -4.49 0.77
CA THR A 89 1.47 -5.20 1.60
C THR A 89 2.23 -6.27 0.81
N THR A 90 1.56 -6.98 -0.09
CA THR A 90 2.22 -7.94 -1.00
C THR A 90 3.24 -7.25 -1.91
N MET A 91 2.94 -6.04 -2.40
CA MET A 91 3.89 -5.26 -3.21
C MET A 91 5.07 -4.76 -2.37
N ALA A 92 4.85 -4.38 -1.10
CA ALA A 92 5.94 -4.05 -0.18
C ALA A 92 6.90 -5.24 0.00
N ALA A 93 6.36 -6.46 0.16
CA ALA A 93 7.15 -7.69 0.22
C ALA A 93 7.94 -7.94 -1.08
N ILE A 94 7.33 -7.74 -2.27
CA ILE A 94 8.04 -7.82 -3.56
C ILE A 94 9.22 -6.83 -3.59
N MET A 95 9.00 -5.58 -3.18
CA MET A 95 10.06 -4.55 -3.22
C MET A 95 11.23 -4.95 -2.32
N TYR A 96 10.93 -5.37 -1.09
CA TYR A 96 11.94 -5.84 -0.15
C TYR A 96 12.71 -7.05 -0.70
N ASN A 97 12.02 -8.07 -1.18
CA ASN A 97 12.63 -9.30 -1.73
C ASN A 97 13.48 -9.05 -2.98
N LYS A 98 13.24 -7.95 -3.69
CA LYS A 98 14.06 -7.46 -4.81
C LYS A 98 15.21 -6.55 -4.37
N GLY A 99 15.44 -6.38 -3.08
CA GLY A 99 16.54 -5.57 -2.55
C GLY A 99 16.30 -4.06 -2.61
N ILE A 100 15.06 -3.61 -2.84
CA ILE A 100 14.73 -2.19 -2.77
C ILE A 100 14.78 -1.74 -1.31
N ASN A 101 15.51 -0.67 -1.04
CA ASN A 101 15.95 -0.25 0.28
C ASN A 101 14.83 0.43 1.11
N TYR A 102 13.75 -0.32 1.39
CA TYR A 102 12.63 0.12 2.22
C TYR A 102 12.24 -0.96 3.24
N LYS A 103 11.74 -0.52 4.40
CA LYS A 103 11.24 -1.38 5.47
C LYS A 103 9.77 -1.10 5.74
N LEU A 104 9.04 -2.13 6.14
CA LEU A 104 7.65 -2.03 6.56
C LEU A 104 7.55 -1.38 7.94
N ALA A 105 6.92 -0.21 8.01
CA ALA A 105 6.81 0.58 9.24
C ALA A 105 5.45 0.41 9.94
N ALA A 106 4.36 0.30 9.16
CA ALA A 106 3.01 0.16 9.72
C ALA A 106 2.03 -0.46 8.72
N ILE A 107 0.90 -0.92 9.25
CA ILE A 107 -0.30 -1.28 8.51
C ILE A 107 -1.40 -0.26 8.86
N PRO A 108 -1.72 0.69 7.97
CA PRO A 108 -2.76 1.70 8.22
C PRO A 108 -4.18 1.27 7.82
N LEU A 109 -4.34 0.19 7.01
CA LEU A 109 -5.62 -0.27 6.47
C LEU A 109 -5.69 -1.80 6.45
N TRP A 110 -6.82 -2.35 6.93
CA TRP A 110 -6.99 -3.77 7.22
C TRP A 110 -8.06 -4.49 6.38
N GLY A 111 -8.39 -4.00 5.25
CA GLY A 111 -9.36 -4.61 4.34
C GLY A 111 -10.29 -3.54 3.77
N THR A 112 -10.36 -3.51 2.47
CA THR A 112 -11.15 -2.52 1.73
C THR A 112 -11.78 -3.11 0.48
N LEU A 113 -11.79 -4.46 0.35
CA LEU A 113 -12.29 -5.19 -0.82
C LEU A 113 -13.69 -5.72 -0.58
N TYR A 114 -14.50 -5.66 -1.62
CA TYR A 114 -15.91 -6.05 -1.61
C TYR A 114 -16.27 -6.76 -2.89
N LEU A 115 -17.20 -7.74 -2.82
CA LEU A 115 -17.93 -8.22 -3.96
C LEU A 115 -19.18 -7.36 -4.10
N CYS A 116 -19.35 -6.70 -5.22
CA CYS A 116 -20.47 -5.79 -5.49
C CYS A 116 -21.14 -6.13 -6.83
N GLY A 117 -22.43 -5.84 -6.95
CA GLY A 117 -23.14 -6.00 -8.20
C GLY A 117 -24.63 -5.81 -8.07
N LYS A 118 -25.34 -6.00 -9.20
CA LYS A 118 -26.80 -5.92 -9.28
C LYS A 118 -27.50 -7.28 -9.12
N ASP A 119 -26.74 -8.38 -9.08
CA ASP A 119 -27.32 -9.73 -8.98
C ASP A 119 -27.86 -9.97 -7.57
N SER A 120 -29.16 -9.77 -7.39
CA SER A 120 -29.87 -9.97 -6.13
C SER A 120 -30.10 -11.44 -5.75
N THR A 121 -29.66 -12.39 -6.58
CA THR A 121 -29.81 -13.83 -6.30
C THR A 121 -28.63 -14.40 -5.50
N ILE A 122 -27.57 -13.61 -5.28
CA ILE A 122 -26.37 -14.05 -4.58
C ILE A 122 -26.49 -13.66 -3.11
N HIS A 123 -26.67 -14.66 -2.23
CA HIS A 123 -26.77 -14.50 -0.77
C HIS A 123 -25.68 -15.26 -0.02
N LYS A 124 -25.08 -16.28 -0.64
CA LYS A 124 -24.02 -17.13 -0.10
C LYS A 124 -23.02 -17.50 -1.20
N TRP A 125 -21.84 -17.95 -0.80
CA TRP A 125 -20.78 -18.32 -1.75
C TRP A 125 -21.24 -19.32 -2.82
N ALA A 126 -22.04 -20.33 -2.43
CA ALA A 126 -22.54 -21.34 -3.38
C ALA A 126 -23.36 -20.76 -4.53
N ASP A 127 -23.99 -19.59 -4.35
CA ASP A 127 -24.79 -18.93 -5.38
C ASP A 127 -23.92 -18.30 -6.50
N LEU A 128 -22.60 -18.26 -6.29
CA LEU A 128 -21.63 -17.83 -7.31
C LEU A 128 -21.41 -18.89 -8.40
N LYS A 129 -21.80 -20.16 -8.17
CA LYS A 129 -21.63 -21.21 -9.18
C LYS A 129 -22.39 -20.88 -10.46
N GLY A 130 -21.72 -21.03 -11.60
CA GLY A 130 -22.22 -20.67 -12.92
C GLY A 130 -22.20 -19.15 -13.22
N LYS A 131 -21.74 -18.32 -12.29
CA LYS A 131 -21.70 -16.87 -12.49
C LYS A 131 -20.39 -16.43 -13.12
N LYS A 132 -20.50 -15.34 -13.89
CA LYS A 132 -19.38 -14.57 -14.39
C LYS A 132 -19.06 -13.46 -13.40
N ILE A 133 -17.82 -13.42 -12.89
CA ILE A 133 -17.35 -12.49 -11.88
C ILE A 133 -16.20 -11.67 -12.46
N ASN A 134 -16.37 -10.37 -12.47
CA ASN A 134 -15.35 -9.46 -12.98
C ASN A 134 -14.31 -9.15 -11.91
N LEU A 135 -13.05 -9.30 -12.28
CA LEU A 135 -11.88 -9.05 -11.42
C LEU A 135 -10.95 -8.05 -12.10
N MET A 136 -10.24 -7.31 -11.29
CA MET A 136 -9.15 -6.44 -11.73
C MET A 136 -7.79 -6.96 -11.27
N ALA A 137 -6.72 -6.38 -11.79
CA ALA A 137 -5.35 -6.61 -11.32
C ALA A 137 -4.98 -8.10 -11.24
N LYS A 138 -5.14 -8.84 -12.35
CA LYS A 138 -4.85 -10.28 -12.45
C LYS A 138 -3.48 -10.63 -11.87
N GLY A 139 -3.43 -11.62 -10.97
CA GLY A 139 -2.21 -12.06 -10.28
C GLY A 139 -1.77 -11.13 -9.13
N MET A 140 -2.54 -10.09 -8.80
CA MET A 140 -2.27 -9.20 -7.65
C MET A 140 -3.23 -9.48 -6.47
N THR A 141 -3.10 -8.70 -5.40
CA THR A 141 -3.84 -8.92 -4.14
C THR A 141 -5.35 -9.15 -4.30
N PRO A 142 -6.13 -8.33 -5.05
CA PRO A 142 -7.57 -8.54 -5.16
C PRO A 142 -7.95 -9.87 -5.79
N ASP A 143 -7.25 -10.25 -6.86
CA ASP A 143 -7.47 -11.49 -7.59
C ASP A 143 -7.14 -12.72 -6.73
N VAL A 144 -5.93 -12.74 -6.14
CA VAL A 144 -5.47 -13.91 -5.36
C VAL A 144 -6.29 -14.05 -4.06
N LEU A 145 -6.63 -12.96 -3.39
CA LEU A 145 -7.49 -12.98 -2.22
C LEU A 145 -8.87 -13.58 -2.55
N PHE A 146 -9.49 -13.13 -3.63
CA PHE A 146 -10.80 -13.64 -4.02
C PHE A 146 -10.76 -15.13 -4.39
N LYS A 147 -9.73 -15.56 -5.11
CA LYS A 147 -9.50 -16.99 -5.41
C LYS A 147 -9.33 -17.83 -4.17
N TYR A 148 -8.55 -17.36 -3.19
CA TYR A 148 -8.43 -18.02 -1.90
C TYR A 148 -9.80 -18.19 -1.21
N LEU A 149 -10.63 -17.15 -1.21
CA LEU A 149 -11.97 -17.22 -0.63
C LEU A 149 -12.90 -18.17 -1.39
N LEU A 150 -12.83 -18.23 -2.73
CA LEU A 150 -13.55 -19.20 -3.53
C LEU A 150 -13.17 -20.66 -3.12
N GLU A 151 -11.88 -20.94 -3.04
CA GLU A 151 -11.37 -22.27 -2.64
C GLU A 151 -11.82 -22.64 -1.22
N LYS A 152 -11.76 -21.69 -0.27
CA LYS A 152 -12.20 -21.90 1.12
C LYS A 152 -13.70 -22.18 1.24
N ASN A 153 -14.48 -21.73 0.25
CA ASN A 153 -15.92 -21.99 0.17
C ASN A 153 -16.28 -23.13 -0.79
N ASN A 154 -15.32 -24.03 -1.11
CA ASN A 154 -15.50 -25.19 -1.98
C ASN A 154 -16.02 -24.84 -3.38
N ILE A 155 -15.56 -23.72 -3.95
CA ILE A 155 -15.85 -23.30 -5.31
C ILE A 155 -14.61 -23.51 -6.17
N ASN A 156 -14.73 -24.36 -7.18
CA ASN A 156 -13.64 -24.64 -8.11
C ASN A 156 -13.51 -23.49 -9.13
N ILE A 157 -12.40 -22.79 -9.08
CA ILE A 157 -12.12 -21.61 -9.91
C ILE A 157 -12.23 -21.90 -11.43
N ASN A 158 -11.88 -23.14 -11.83
CA ASN A 158 -11.81 -23.52 -13.24
C ASN A 158 -13.10 -24.16 -13.77
N LYS A 159 -14.07 -24.49 -12.89
CA LYS A 159 -15.28 -25.23 -13.25
C LYS A 159 -16.56 -24.54 -12.83
N ASP A 160 -16.54 -23.93 -11.64
CA ASP A 160 -17.77 -23.43 -11.01
C ASP A 160 -18.05 -21.95 -11.32
N VAL A 161 -17.04 -21.16 -11.72
CA VAL A 161 -17.17 -19.73 -11.98
C VAL A 161 -16.38 -19.31 -13.22
N GLU A 162 -16.81 -18.24 -13.89
CA GLU A 162 -16.06 -17.57 -14.94
C GLU A 162 -15.40 -16.31 -14.35
N LEU A 163 -14.07 -16.27 -14.26
CA LEU A 163 -13.33 -15.09 -13.82
C LEU A 163 -12.94 -14.24 -15.03
N ASP A 164 -13.51 -13.05 -15.13
CA ASP A 164 -13.34 -12.13 -16.26
C ASP A 164 -12.49 -10.91 -15.87
N TYR A 165 -11.43 -10.64 -16.63
CA TYR A 165 -10.47 -9.55 -16.45
C TYR A 165 -10.55 -8.49 -17.55
N SER A 166 -11.69 -8.38 -18.23
CA SER A 166 -11.89 -7.41 -19.32
C SER A 166 -11.78 -5.95 -18.86
N PHE A 167 -11.93 -5.70 -17.54
CA PHE A 167 -11.79 -4.38 -16.92
C PHE A 167 -10.60 -4.40 -15.94
N PRO A 168 -9.35 -4.24 -16.44
CA PRO A 168 -8.15 -4.55 -15.67
C PRO A 168 -7.80 -3.55 -14.57
N THR A 169 -8.35 -2.33 -14.59
CA THR A 169 -8.10 -1.28 -13.59
C THR A 169 -9.31 -1.05 -12.67
N HIS A 170 -9.06 -0.46 -11.49
CA HIS A 170 -10.12 -0.09 -10.54
C HIS A 170 -11.17 0.81 -11.18
N ILE A 171 -10.75 1.81 -11.97
CA ILE A 171 -11.66 2.79 -12.60
C ILE A 171 -12.50 2.14 -13.68
N GLU A 172 -11.91 1.27 -14.52
CA GLU A 172 -12.64 0.58 -15.58
C GLU A 172 -13.68 -0.37 -15.00
N LEU A 173 -13.31 -1.19 -14.00
CA LEU A 173 -14.25 -2.10 -13.36
C LEU A 173 -15.37 -1.34 -12.62
N ALA A 174 -15.03 -0.26 -11.90
CA ALA A 174 -16.02 0.58 -11.24
C ALA A 174 -17.05 1.15 -12.24
N ASN A 175 -16.57 1.69 -13.35
CA ASN A 175 -17.44 2.22 -14.39
C ASN A 175 -18.30 1.12 -15.05
N ALA A 176 -17.75 -0.06 -15.27
CA ALA A 176 -18.47 -1.20 -15.83
C ALA A 176 -19.61 -1.68 -14.90
N ILE A 177 -19.32 -1.79 -13.58
CA ILE A 177 -20.35 -2.14 -12.58
C ILE A 177 -21.41 -1.05 -12.50
N ALA A 178 -21.02 0.23 -12.39
CA ALA A 178 -21.96 1.35 -12.31
C ALA A 178 -22.88 1.46 -13.54
N ALA A 179 -22.38 1.11 -14.72
CA ALA A 179 -23.11 1.07 -15.99
C ALA A 179 -23.83 -0.27 -16.27
N GLU A 180 -23.80 -1.20 -15.30
CA GLU A 180 -24.38 -2.55 -15.38
C GLU A 180 -23.85 -3.42 -16.54
N LYS A 181 -22.65 -3.10 -17.05
CA LYS A 181 -21.90 -3.91 -18.03
C LYS A 181 -21.17 -5.10 -17.37
N ALA A 182 -20.87 -4.97 -16.07
CA ALA A 182 -20.40 -6.03 -15.20
C ALA A 182 -21.46 -6.29 -14.13
N ASN A 183 -22.05 -7.49 -14.12
CA ASN A 183 -23.13 -7.82 -13.20
C ASN A 183 -22.65 -7.96 -11.76
N VAL A 184 -21.46 -8.54 -11.58
CA VAL A 184 -20.81 -8.79 -10.29
C VAL A 184 -19.32 -8.57 -10.44
N GLY A 185 -18.70 -7.89 -9.50
CA GLY A 185 -17.24 -7.66 -9.53
C GLY A 185 -16.62 -7.45 -8.16
N VAL A 186 -15.33 -7.78 -8.06
CA VAL A 186 -14.52 -7.53 -6.88
C VAL A 186 -13.83 -6.19 -7.01
N ILE A 187 -14.16 -5.27 -6.12
CA ILE A 187 -13.69 -3.89 -6.17
C ILE A 187 -13.37 -3.37 -4.75
N SER A 188 -12.49 -2.39 -4.67
CA SER A 188 -12.11 -1.78 -3.39
C SER A 188 -12.78 -0.43 -3.14
N GLU A 189 -12.77 0.01 -1.86
CA GLU A 189 -12.97 1.43 -1.56
C GLU A 189 -11.88 2.29 -2.25
N PRO A 190 -12.21 3.50 -2.69
CA PRO A 190 -13.47 4.23 -2.52
C PRO A 190 -14.50 3.94 -3.61
N PHE A 191 -14.18 3.07 -4.56
CA PHE A 191 -15.04 2.81 -5.71
C PHE A 191 -16.38 2.16 -5.32
N VAL A 192 -16.37 1.31 -4.28
CA VAL A 192 -17.61 0.75 -3.72
C VAL A 192 -18.59 1.86 -3.33
N SER A 193 -18.13 2.83 -2.52
CA SER A 193 -18.96 3.98 -2.12
C SER A 193 -19.39 4.85 -3.29
N ILE A 194 -18.53 5.02 -4.30
CA ILE A 194 -18.84 5.79 -5.52
C ILE A 194 -19.93 5.11 -6.33
N ILE A 195 -19.79 3.81 -6.63
CA ILE A 195 -20.74 3.09 -7.50
C ILE A 195 -22.09 2.89 -6.83
N THR A 196 -22.14 2.54 -5.54
CA THR A 196 -23.41 2.38 -4.78
C THR A 196 -24.12 3.71 -4.54
N ASN A 197 -23.40 4.81 -4.51
CA ASN A 197 -24.00 6.13 -4.49
C ASN A 197 -24.59 6.50 -5.85
N LYS A 198 -23.87 6.22 -6.93
CA LYS A 198 -24.22 6.57 -8.31
C LYS A 198 -25.36 5.72 -8.87
N ASN A 199 -25.39 4.43 -8.56
CA ASN A 199 -26.41 3.48 -9.02
C ASN A 199 -26.97 2.68 -7.85
N LYS A 200 -28.25 2.91 -7.53
CA LYS A 200 -28.96 2.28 -6.40
C LYS A 200 -29.32 0.81 -6.62
N ASN A 201 -29.18 0.30 -7.85
CA ASN A 201 -29.35 -1.13 -8.15
C ASN A 201 -28.11 -1.93 -7.73
N ILE A 202 -26.95 -1.27 -7.49
CA ILE A 202 -25.72 -1.93 -7.10
C ILE A 202 -25.67 -2.05 -5.58
N ASN A 203 -25.46 -3.28 -5.10
CA ASN A 203 -25.34 -3.60 -3.68
C ASN A 203 -23.97 -4.19 -3.37
N ILE A 204 -23.54 -4.06 -2.12
CA ILE A 204 -22.47 -4.86 -1.54
C ILE A 204 -23.04 -6.24 -1.28
N ILE A 205 -22.47 -7.26 -1.93
CA ILE A 205 -22.85 -8.67 -1.78
C ILE A 205 -22.06 -9.29 -0.64
N PHE A 206 -20.71 -9.16 -0.69
CA PHE A 206 -19.82 -9.64 0.38
C PHE A 206 -18.80 -8.57 0.76
N ASP A 207 -18.59 -8.42 2.06
CA ASP A 207 -17.45 -7.74 2.65
C ASP A 207 -16.29 -8.75 2.76
N LEU A 208 -15.28 -8.64 1.90
CA LEU A 208 -14.24 -9.65 1.82
C LEU A 208 -13.30 -9.66 3.03
N ASP A 209 -13.27 -8.61 3.87
CA ASP A 209 -12.58 -8.64 5.16
C ASP A 209 -13.31 -9.55 6.17
N LYS A 210 -14.65 -9.49 6.18
CA LYS A 210 -15.46 -10.40 7.00
C LYS A 210 -15.32 -11.84 6.55
N GLU A 211 -15.40 -12.07 5.24
CA GLU A 211 -15.25 -13.41 4.65
C GLU A 211 -13.85 -13.98 4.89
N TRP A 212 -12.82 -13.14 4.82
CA TRP A 212 -11.45 -13.51 5.16
C TRP A 212 -11.32 -13.95 6.62
N LYS A 213 -11.91 -13.21 7.56
CA LYS A 213 -11.92 -13.58 8.99
C LYS A 213 -12.56 -14.94 9.20
N ILE A 214 -13.70 -15.19 8.54
CA ILE A 214 -14.36 -16.50 8.59
C ILE A 214 -13.44 -17.59 8.03
N ALA A 215 -12.87 -17.39 6.85
CA ALA A 215 -12.00 -18.34 6.17
C ALA A 215 -10.70 -18.65 6.93
N THR A 216 -10.25 -17.75 7.79
CA THR A 216 -9.06 -17.88 8.63
C THR A 216 -9.36 -18.13 10.10
N ASN A 217 -10.61 -18.46 10.46
CA ASN A 217 -11.09 -18.66 11.84
C ASN A 217 -10.76 -17.48 12.77
N ASN A 218 -10.84 -16.23 12.26
CA ASN A 218 -10.51 -14.98 12.95
C ASN A 218 -9.05 -14.85 13.45
N ASN A 219 -8.15 -15.72 12.99
CA ASN A 219 -6.78 -15.78 13.47
C ASN A 219 -5.82 -14.87 12.69
N ILE A 220 -6.19 -14.50 11.46
CA ILE A 220 -5.30 -13.73 10.57
C ILE A 220 -6.02 -12.46 10.10
N PRO A 221 -5.61 -11.27 10.56
CA PRO A 221 -6.18 -10.02 10.06
C PRO A 221 -5.72 -9.75 8.60
N LEU A 222 -6.58 -9.10 7.82
CA LEU A 222 -6.31 -8.75 6.43
C LEU A 222 -5.39 -7.53 6.35
N ALA A 223 -4.08 -7.72 6.50
CA ALA A 223 -3.05 -6.66 6.44
C ALA A 223 -2.86 -6.14 5.01
N GLN A 224 -3.90 -5.49 4.46
CA GLN A 224 -4.00 -5.19 3.03
C GLN A 224 -3.03 -4.10 2.55
N THR A 225 -2.79 -3.06 3.36
CA THR A 225 -2.04 -1.89 2.93
C THR A 225 -0.89 -1.60 3.89
N ALA A 226 0.30 -1.46 3.34
CA ALA A 226 1.55 -1.19 4.04
C ALA A 226 1.95 0.29 3.94
N LEU A 227 2.47 0.84 5.03
CA LEU A 227 3.33 2.02 5.03
C LEU A 227 4.78 1.53 5.13
N ILE A 228 5.58 1.88 4.15
CA ILE A 228 7.02 1.59 4.14
C ILE A 228 7.84 2.87 4.24
N VAL A 229 9.06 2.76 4.79
CA VAL A 229 10.01 3.84 4.95
C VAL A 229 11.34 3.48 4.30
N ASN A 230 11.98 4.45 3.62
CA ASN A 230 13.33 4.29 3.08
C ASN A 230 14.31 4.02 4.23
N SER A 231 15.11 2.95 4.13
CA SER A 231 15.97 2.49 5.23
C SER A 231 17.06 3.51 5.57
N ASN A 232 17.65 4.18 4.56
CA ASN A 232 18.66 5.20 4.77
C ASN A 232 18.05 6.45 5.43
N PHE A 233 16.84 6.85 5.00
CA PHE A 233 16.13 7.96 5.63
C PHE A 233 15.84 7.65 7.10
N ALA A 234 15.27 6.48 7.39
CA ALA A 234 14.94 6.07 8.75
C ALA A 234 16.17 5.96 9.67
N HIS A 235 17.31 5.43 9.15
CA HIS A 235 18.57 5.34 9.87
C HIS A 235 19.15 6.72 10.20
N ASN A 236 19.14 7.64 9.22
CA ASN A 236 19.71 8.98 9.39
C ASN A 236 18.80 9.95 10.13
N ASN A 237 17.48 9.67 10.19
CA ASN A 237 16.46 10.54 10.78
C ASN A 237 15.47 9.73 11.65
N PRO A 238 15.93 8.99 12.67
CA PRO A 238 15.07 8.10 13.46
C PRO A 238 13.97 8.87 14.22
N GLU A 239 14.32 10.03 14.77
CA GLU A 239 13.35 10.88 15.48
C GLU A 239 12.26 11.39 14.56
N ILE A 240 12.60 11.88 13.36
CA ILE A 240 11.65 12.38 12.36
C ILE A 240 10.73 11.24 11.90
N THR A 241 11.31 10.04 11.67
CA THR A 241 10.57 8.84 11.31
C THR A 241 9.51 8.51 12.37
N ASN A 242 9.91 8.48 13.64
CA ASN A 242 9.00 8.17 14.74
C ASN A 242 7.91 9.22 14.93
N ILE A 243 8.25 10.52 14.81
CA ILE A 243 7.25 11.61 14.86
C ILE A 243 6.25 11.48 13.71
N PHE A 244 6.70 11.18 12.48
CA PHE A 244 5.80 10.98 11.35
C PHE A 244 4.85 9.80 11.59
N LEU A 245 5.36 8.66 12.04
CA LEU A 245 4.54 7.48 12.34
C LEU A 245 3.50 7.77 13.43
N GLN A 246 3.89 8.48 14.49
CA GLN A 246 2.99 8.87 15.57
C GLN A 246 1.88 9.82 15.06
N LYS A 247 2.24 10.86 14.29
CA LYS A 247 1.28 11.78 13.70
C LYS A 247 0.33 11.09 12.71
N TYR A 248 0.80 10.08 12.00
CA TYR A 248 -0.07 9.31 11.12
C TYR A 248 -1.06 8.46 11.92
N LYS A 249 -0.62 7.81 12.99
CA LYS A 249 -1.50 7.08 13.93
C LYS A 249 -2.61 8.00 14.47
N GLU A 250 -2.24 9.14 15.04
CA GLU A 250 -3.18 10.13 15.56
C GLU A 250 -4.16 10.63 14.49
N THR A 251 -3.68 10.83 13.27
CA THR A 251 -4.53 11.23 12.14
C THR A 251 -5.53 10.14 11.76
N SER A 252 -5.11 8.87 11.72
CA SER A 252 -5.99 7.73 11.43
C SER A 252 -7.11 7.60 12.48
N GLU A 253 -6.78 7.77 13.75
CA GLU A 253 -7.76 7.77 14.85
C GLU A 253 -8.72 8.96 14.74
N TRP A 254 -8.18 10.16 14.44
CA TRP A 254 -8.98 11.36 14.25
C TRP A 254 -9.97 11.23 13.07
N VAL A 255 -9.58 10.61 11.95
CA VAL A 255 -10.47 10.38 10.80
C VAL A 255 -11.69 9.56 11.19
N ASN A 256 -11.49 8.50 11.97
CA ASN A 256 -12.58 7.64 12.43
C ASN A 256 -13.53 8.36 13.40
N THR A 257 -13.01 9.21 14.29
CA THR A 257 -13.81 9.91 15.31
C THR A 257 -14.42 11.21 14.78
N ASN A 258 -13.86 11.80 13.70
CA ASN A 258 -14.31 13.07 13.13
C ASN A 258 -14.73 12.93 11.66
N ASN A 259 -15.46 11.86 11.33
CA ASN A 259 -15.87 11.48 9.99
C ASN A 259 -16.41 12.66 9.15
N GLY A 260 -17.26 13.54 9.76
CA GLY A 260 -17.83 14.69 9.07
C GLY A 260 -16.82 15.77 8.68
N LEU A 261 -15.85 16.07 9.57
CA LEU A 261 -14.76 17.00 9.28
C LEU A 261 -13.77 16.39 8.30
N ALA A 262 -13.41 15.12 8.49
CA ALA A 262 -12.54 14.40 7.58
C ALA A 262 -13.12 14.39 6.15
N ALA A 263 -14.43 14.15 5.99
CA ALA A 263 -15.08 14.18 4.68
C ALA A 263 -14.96 15.54 3.98
N LYS A 264 -15.07 16.66 4.71
CA LYS A 264 -14.87 17.99 4.15
C LYS A 264 -13.44 18.19 3.63
N LEU A 265 -12.43 17.74 4.40
CA LEU A 265 -11.03 17.82 3.99
C LEU A 265 -10.75 16.92 2.77
N ILE A 266 -11.31 15.72 2.73
CA ILE A 266 -11.19 14.78 1.61
C ILE A 266 -11.67 15.41 0.30
N VAL A 267 -12.81 16.11 0.34
CA VAL A 267 -13.35 16.82 -0.82
C VAL A 267 -12.50 18.06 -1.16
N LYS A 268 -12.09 18.84 -0.16
CA LYS A 268 -11.20 20.01 -0.33
C LYS A 268 -9.93 19.63 -1.10
N HIS A 269 -9.35 18.46 -0.82
CA HIS A 269 -8.14 17.95 -1.46
C HIS A 269 -8.40 17.11 -2.73
N ASN A 270 -9.62 17.11 -3.27
CA ASN A 270 -10.02 16.37 -4.48
C ASN A 270 -9.70 14.86 -4.42
N ILE A 271 -9.72 14.26 -3.21
CA ILE A 271 -9.53 12.83 -3.05
C ILE A 271 -10.81 12.09 -3.44
N LEU A 272 -11.97 12.54 -2.94
CA LEU A 272 -13.29 12.03 -3.31
C LEU A 272 -14.21 13.17 -3.76
N PRO A 273 -15.26 12.86 -4.57
CA PRO A 273 -16.05 13.89 -5.25
C PRO A 273 -17.01 14.66 -4.33
N ASP A 274 -17.50 14.03 -3.28
CA ASP A 274 -18.45 14.65 -2.34
C ASP A 274 -18.35 14.08 -0.92
N THR A 275 -18.95 14.81 0.04
CA THR A 275 -18.86 14.48 1.47
C THR A 275 -19.69 13.25 1.86
N SER A 276 -20.76 12.90 1.13
CA SER A 276 -21.57 11.71 1.39
C SER A 276 -20.75 10.45 1.08
N ILE A 277 -20.16 10.41 -0.12
CA ILE A 277 -19.26 9.34 -0.56
C ILE A 277 -18.07 9.22 0.41
N ALA A 278 -17.46 10.36 0.79
CA ALA A 278 -16.34 10.37 1.70
C ALA A 278 -16.69 9.76 3.08
N LYS A 279 -17.84 10.12 3.65
CA LYS A 279 -18.31 9.56 4.93
C LYS A 279 -18.54 8.05 4.84
N THR A 280 -19.13 7.57 3.75
CA THR A 280 -19.39 6.15 3.53
C THR A 280 -18.07 5.40 3.35
N SER A 281 -17.16 5.93 2.52
CA SER A 281 -15.86 5.33 2.27
C SER A 281 -14.99 5.22 3.54
N ILE A 282 -14.99 6.22 4.44
CA ILE A 282 -14.30 6.13 5.73
C ILE A 282 -14.81 4.91 6.52
N LYS A 283 -16.14 4.73 6.61
CA LYS A 283 -16.74 3.62 7.36
C LYS A 283 -16.39 2.23 6.80
N HIS A 284 -16.19 2.14 5.49
CA HIS A 284 -15.89 0.90 4.79
C HIS A 284 -14.38 0.64 4.63
N SER A 285 -13.51 1.53 5.12
CA SER A 285 -12.08 1.45 4.81
C SER A 285 -11.24 0.77 5.88
N ASN A 286 -11.83 0.29 6.99
CA ASN A 286 -11.10 -0.37 8.11
C ASN A 286 -9.79 0.35 8.47
N ILE A 287 -9.87 1.69 8.66
CA ILE A 287 -8.71 2.53 8.98
C ILE A 287 -8.30 2.24 10.43
N LYS A 288 -7.14 1.62 10.61
CA LYS A 288 -6.56 1.33 11.91
C LYS A 288 -5.04 1.27 11.77
N PHE A 289 -4.35 2.26 12.30
CA PHE A 289 -2.90 2.30 12.24
C PHE A 289 -2.28 1.38 13.31
N GLU A 290 -1.51 0.38 12.86
CA GLU A 290 -0.73 -0.49 13.74
C GLU A 290 0.74 -0.50 13.30
N TYR A 291 1.66 -0.44 14.26
CA TYR A 291 3.09 -0.58 13.94
C TYR A 291 3.38 -1.99 13.44
N ALA A 292 4.11 -2.09 12.34
CA ALA A 292 4.33 -3.38 11.68
C ALA A 292 5.15 -4.35 12.54
N TYR A 293 6.09 -3.84 13.32
CA TYR A 293 6.91 -4.69 14.20
C TYR A 293 6.07 -5.37 15.28
N ASP A 294 5.06 -4.67 15.82
CA ASP A 294 4.15 -5.20 16.85
C ASP A 294 3.16 -6.24 16.27
N MET A 295 2.92 -6.19 14.96
CA MET A 295 2.00 -7.06 14.22
C MET A 295 2.71 -8.08 13.33
N LYS A 296 4.00 -8.32 13.56
CA LYS A 296 4.86 -9.12 12.68
C LYS A 296 4.29 -10.51 12.39
N ASP A 297 3.85 -11.23 13.40
CA ASP A 297 3.33 -12.58 13.24
C ASP A 297 2.02 -12.59 12.41
N ALA A 298 1.14 -11.62 12.65
CA ALA A 298 -0.08 -11.47 11.88
C ALA A 298 0.20 -11.12 10.41
N ILE A 299 1.17 -10.25 10.15
CA ILE A 299 1.59 -9.88 8.79
C ILE A 299 2.26 -11.07 8.09
N ASN A 300 3.12 -11.83 8.78
CA ASN A 300 3.73 -13.03 8.24
C ASN A 300 2.67 -14.09 7.89
N ASN A 301 1.70 -14.33 8.76
CA ASN A 301 0.60 -15.24 8.49
C ASN A 301 -0.24 -14.81 7.28
N TYR A 302 -0.53 -13.51 7.16
CA TYR A 302 -1.18 -12.93 5.98
C TYR A 302 -0.36 -13.18 4.70
N LEU A 303 0.91 -12.81 4.68
CA LEU A 303 1.79 -12.99 3.52
C LEU A 303 1.99 -14.46 3.15
N ASN A 304 2.01 -15.37 4.14
CA ASN A 304 2.17 -16.79 3.91
C ASN A 304 0.99 -17.39 3.13
N ILE A 305 -0.25 -16.93 3.35
CA ILE A 305 -1.39 -17.38 2.55
C ILE A 305 -1.16 -17.00 1.07
N PHE A 306 -0.72 -15.80 0.79
CA PHE A 306 -0.42 -15.36 -0.57
C PHE A 306 0.76 -16.12 -1.17
N TYR A 307 1.79 -16.40 -0.37
CA TYR A 307 2.95 -17.20 -0.77
C TYR A 307 2.54 -18.61 -1.21
N LEU A 308 1.68 -19.27 -0.42
CA LEU A 308 1.18 -20.61 -0.73
C LEU A 308 0.26 -20.64 -1.96
N MET A 309 -0.51 -19.58 -2.20
CA MET A 309 -1.34 -19.45 -3.40
C MET A 309 -0.49 -19.19 -4.66
N ASN A 310 0.51 -18.34 -4.56
CA ASN A 310 1.44 -17.99 -5.63
C ASN A 310 2.63 -17.20 -5.05
N ASP A 311 3.78 -17.84 -4.93
CA ASP A 311 4.99 -17.25 -4.34
C ASP A 311 5.44 -15.94 -5.01
N LYS A 312 5.19 -15.79 -6.33
CA LYS A 312 5.56 -14.59 -7.10
C LYS A 312 4.85 -13.33 -6.62
N ILE A 313 3.68 -13.46 -5.97
CA ILE A 313 2.90 -12.31 -5.49
C ILE A 313 3.57 -11.57 -4.33
N ILE A 314 4.52 -12.21 -3.66
CA ILE A 314 5.34 -11.60 -2.61
C ILE A 314 6.83 -11.57 -2.97
N GLY A 315 7.19 -11.90 -4.22
CA GLY A 315 8.58 -11.86 -4.72
C GLY A 315 9.37 -13.15 -4.55
N GLY A 316 8.70 -14.32 -4.47
CA GLY A 316 9.29 -15.66 -4.54
C GLY A 316 9.77 -16.23 -3.22
N LYS A 317 9.72 -15.50 -2.11
CA LYS A 317 10.06 -15.97 -0.76
C LYS A 317 9.37 -15.14 0.31
N MET A 318 9.23 -15.71 1.50
CA MET A 318 8.79 -14.95 2.68
C MET A 318 9.87 -13.92 3.05
N PRO A 319 9.47 -12.66 3.39
CA PRO A 319 10.41 -11.68 3.91
C PRO A 319 10.99 -12.13 5.25
N ASP A 320 12.26 -11.80 5.49
CA ASP A 320 12.93 -12.03 6.78
C ASP A 320 12.70 -10.87 7.77
N GLU A 321 13.32 -10.95 8.96
CA GLU A 321 13.21 -9.94 10.02
C GLU A 321 13.65 -8.54 9.58
N GLY A 322 14.55 -8.43 8.61
CA GLY A 322 15.01 -7.16 8.07
C GLY A 322 13.92 -6.36 7.34
N PHE A 323 12.82 -7.01 6.97
CA PHE A 323 11.66 -6.37 6.35
C PHE A 323 11.00 -5.34 7.27
N TYR A 324 11.02 -5.57 8.57
CA TYR A 324 10.32 -4.74 9.54
C TYR A 324 11.17 -3.58 10.04
N TYR A 325 10.59 -2.38 10.04
CA TYR A 325 11.18 -1.24 10.73
C TYR A 325 10.95 -1.39 12.24
N LYS A 326 12.04 -1.43 12.98
CA LYS A 326 12.02 -1.44 14.44
C LYS A 326 12.27 -0.02 14.93
N LYS A 327 11.34 0.48 15.75
CA LYS A 327 11.42 1.77 16.44
C LYS A 327 12.66 1.88 17.34
#